data_0736d9fc0ea918d4edb273b35c9900e1
#
_entry.id   0736d9fc0ea918d4edb273b35c9900e1
#
_cell.length_a   1.000
_cell.length_b   1.000
_cell.length_c   1.000
_cell.angle_alpha   90.00
_cell.angle_beta   90.00
_cell.angle_gamma   90.00
#
_symmetry.space_group_name_H-M   'P 1'
#
loop_
_entity.id
_entity.type
_entity.pdbx_description
1 polymer ?
#
loop_
_entity_poly.entity_id
_entity_poly.type
_entity_poly.pdbx_seq_one_letter_code
_entity_poly.pdbx_strand_id
1 'polypeptide(L)'
;MMPTNTSSTARVNGVELGYQLIGEGDPLILLHGGFGSVEMFGPNVELLAADRRVIGVDLQSHGRSPAADRPMRFETMADDIAALIRSLGLESAAIMGFSLGGAVGLRAAIQHPDLIERLVLVSTVFKRNGWYPEMRAGMDAMGPETAGFLMQSPMYEAYKQIAPRVQDWPVLVGQLVEALKIDYDWSAEIPKLKMPVMLVIGDADGIPPSHTVEFFELLGGGKRDAGWDGSGMTHHRLAILPGLTHYDINVAPALSAAVIPFLDGA
;
A
#
# COMPACT_ATOMS: atom_id res chain seq x y z
N MET A 1 13.69 -19.63 -14.69
CA MET A 1 13.03 -20.47 -13.64
C MET A 1 11.93 -19.60 -13.09
N MET A 2 10.68 -20.09 -12.94
CA MET A 2 9.66 -19.28 -12.28
C MET A 2 10.06 -19.08 -10.82
N PRO A 3 9.86 -17.87 -10.24
CA PRO A 3 10.18 -17.66 -8.83
C PRO A 3 9.35 -18.60 -7.96
N THR A 4 9.97 -19.12 -6.90
CA THR A 4 9.28 -19.93 -5.89
C THR A 4 8.19 -19.08 -5.26
N ASN A 5 6.94 -19.55 -5.30
CA ASN A 5 5.81 -18.91 -4.64
C ASN A 5 5.31 -19.82 -3.52
N THR A 6 5.38 -19.36 -2.27
CA THR A 6 4.87 -20.07 -1.10
C THR A 6 3.92 -19.18 -0.32
N SER A 7 2.72 -19.71 -0.02
CA SER A 7 1.76 -19.04 0.87
C SER A 7 1.94 -19.50 2.30
N SER A 8 1.83 -18.59 3.26
CA SER A 8 1.95 -18.87 4.69
C SER A 8 1.07 -17.92 5.49
N THR A 9 0.99 -18.14 6.80
CA THR A 9 0.30 -17.25 7.74
C THR A 9 1.20 -16.90 8.91
N ALA A 10 1.00 -15.74 9.49
CA ALA A 10 1.67 -15.28 10.70
C ALA A 10 0.65 -14.75 11.71
N ARG A 11 0.77 -15.19 12.97
CA ARG A 11 0.00 -14.60 14.07
C ARG A 11 0.74 -13.41 14.64
N VAL A 12 0.13 -12.22 14.51
CA VAL A 12 0.68 -10.96 14.97
C VAL A 12 -0.40 -10.14 15.67
N ASN A 13 -0.13 -9.60 16.84
CA ASN A 13 -1.03 -8.69 17.59
C ASN A 13 -2.48 -9.18 17.71
N GLY A 14 -2.68 -10.51 17.80
CA GLY A 14 -4.02 -11.12 17.93
C GLY A 14 -4.78 -11.34 16.63
N VAL A 15 -4.19 -11.04 15.47
CA VAL A 15 -4.72 -11.39 14.15
C VAL A 15 -3.84 -12.41 13.45
N GLU A 16 -4.39 -13.06 12.44
CA GLU A 16 -3.66 -13.92 11.51
C GLU A 16 -3.56 -13.21 10.16
N LEU A 17 -2.35 -12.98 9.68
CA LEU A 17 -2.09 -12.41 8.37
C LEU A 17 -1.63 -13.50 7.41
N GLY A 18 -2.34 -13.64 6.28
CA GLY A 18 -1.89 -14.42 5.14
C GLY A 18 -0.85 -13.64 4.35
N TYR A 19 0.20 -14.31 3.91
CA TYR A 19 1.20 -13.69 3.05
C TYR A 19 1.80 -14.69 2.07
N GLN A 20 2.40 -14.17 1.01
CA GLN A 20 3.11 -14.94 -0.02
C GLN A 20 4.58 -14.52 -0.03
N LEU A 21 5.47 -15.50 -0.19
CA LEU A 21 6.89 -15.28 -0.44
C LEU A 21 7.19 -15.59 -1.90
N ILE A 22 7.68 -14.60 -2.65
CA ILE A 22 7.90 -14.71 -4.10
C ILE A 22 9.27 -14.14 -4.42
N GLY A 23 10.12 -14.92 -5.10
CA GLY A 23 11.49 -14.52 -5.42
C GLY A 23 12.46 -14.62 -4.24
N GLU A 24 13.67 -14.11 -4.46
CA GLU A 24 14.79 -14.11 -3.50
C GLU A 24 15.52 -12.76 -3.56
N GLY A 25 16.26 -12.41 -2.51
CA GLY A 25 17.00 -11.14 -2.41
C GLY A 25 16.50 -10.25 -1.28
N ASP A 26 16.64 -8.94 -1.44
CA ASP A 26 16.26 -7.95 -0.44
C ASP A 26 14.75 -7.94 -0.19
N PRO A 27 14.30 -7.84 1.07
CA PRO A 27 12.90 -7.96 1.41
C PRO A 27 12.09 -6.73 0.97
N LEU A 28 11.00 -6.98 0.25
CA LEU A 28 9.99 -5.99 -0.14
C LEU A 28 8.63 -6.43 0.37
N ILE A 29 8.08 -5.71 1.35
CA ILE A 29 6.69 -5.87 1.78
C ILE A 29 5.77 -5.21 0.75
N LEU A 30 4.86 -5.97 0.16
CA LEU A 30 3.90 -5.49 -0.83
C LEU A 30 2.50 -5.49 -0.24
N LEU A 31 1.85 -4.30 -0.18
CA LEU A 31 0.56 -4.07 0.47
C LEU A 31 -0.48 -3.61 -0.55
N HIS A 32 -1.54 -4.39 -0.69
CA HIS A 32 -2.63 -4.16 -1.66
C HIS A 32 -3.62 -3.05 -1.25
N GLY A 33 -4.46 -2.61 -2.17
CA GLY A 33 -5.56 -1.67 -1.93
C GLY A 33 -6.79 -2.29 -1.27
N GLY A 34 -7.76 -1.46 -0.91
CA GLY A 34 -9.03 -1.92 -0.32
C GLY A 34 -9.77 -2.92 -1.20
N PHE A 35 -10.47 -3.86 -0.60
CA PHE A 35 -11.18 -4.99 -1.24
C PHE A 35 -10.30 -5.93 -2.06
N GLY A 36 -8.97 -5.77 -2.01
CA GLY A 36 -8.02 -6.52 -2.81
C GLY A 36 -7.28 -7.62 -2.07
N SER A 37 -6.21 -8.06 -2.69
CA SER A 37 -5.23 -9.03 -2.21
C SER A 37 -3.92 -8.81 -2.98
N VAL A 38 -2.88 -9.60 -2.69
CA VAL A 38 -1.60 -9.51 -3.41
C VAL A 38 -1.75 -9.64 -4.92
N GLU A 39 -2.69 -10.46 -5.39
CA GLU A 39 -2.99 -10.68 -6.80
C GLU A 39 -3.43 -9.40 -7.55
N MET A 40 -3.86 -8.37 -6.81
CA MET A 40 -4.24 -7.06 -7.37
C MET A 40 -3.08 -6.40 -8.15
N PHE A 41 -1.84 -6.72 -7.85
CA PHE A 41 -0.69 -6.14 -8.55
C PHE A 41 -0.39 -6.80 -9.91
N GLY A 42 -1.08 -7.90 -10.25
CA GLY A 42 -0.92 -8.58 -11.54
C GLY A 42 0.54 -8.86 -11.89
N PRO A 43 0.99 -8.48 -13.11
CA PRO A 43 2.36 -8.78 -13.57
C PRO A 43 3.45 -8.06 -12.77
N ASN A 44 3.12 -7.00 -12.03
CA ASN A 44 4.10 -6.25 -11.24
C ASN A 44 4.69 -7.10 -10.11
N VAL A 45 3.97 -8.13 -9.60
CA VAL A 45 4.51 -9.05 -8.61
C VAL A 45 5.75 -9.77 -9.12
N GLU A 46 5.68 -10.33 -10.34
CA GLU A 46 6.80 -11.04 -10.95
C GLU A 46 7.95 -10.10 -11.32
N LEU A 47 7.64 -8.90 -11.81
CA LEU A 47 8.63 -7.88 -12.14
C LEU A 47 9.42 -7.43 -10.91
N LEU A 48 8.74 -7.23 -9.78
CA LEU A 48 9.36 -6.87 -8.50
C LEU A 48 10.15 -8.04 -7.90
N ALA A 49 9.67 -9.28 -8.10
CA ALA A 49 10.28 -10.48 -7.55
C ALA A 49 11.49 -10.99 -8.37
N ALA A 50 11.83 -10.35 -9.49
CA ALA A 50 12.96 -10.76 -10.32
C ALA A 50 14.31 -10.71 -9.57
N ASP A 51 14.50 -9.67 -8.74
CA ASP A 51 15.74 -9.44 -7.99
C ASP A 51 15.47 -9.14 -6.50
N ARG A 52 14.25 -9.43 -6.00
CA ARG A 52 13.83 -9.20 -4.60
C ARG A 52 13.00 -10.34 -4.06
N ARG A 53 13.06 -10.51 -2.75
CA ARG A 53 12.10 -11.33 -2.02
C ARG A 53 10.85 -10.51 -1.72
N VAL A 54 9.84 -10.60 -2.59
CA VAL A 54 8.54 -9.98 -2.36
C VAL A 54 7.78 -10.76 -1.29
N ILE A 55 7.34 -10.05 -0.26
CA ILE A 55 6.48 -10.53 0.82
C ILE A 55 5.14 -9.85 0.61
N GLY A 56 4.29 -10.47 -0.21
CA GLY A 56 2.95 -9.96 -0.47
C GLY A 56 2.02 -10.27 0.70
N VAL A 57 1.49 -9.25 1.35
CA VAL A 57 0.67 -9.42 2.57
C VAL A 57 -0.78 -9.10 2.25
N ASP A 58 -1.66 -10.05 2.55
CA ASP A 58 -3.09 -9.80 2.57
C ASP A 58 -3.43 -9.12 3.92
N LEU A 59 -3.90 -7.86 3.87
CA LEU A 59 -4.18 -7.06 5.06
C LEU A 59 -5.30 -7.67 5.91
N GLN A 60 -5.48 -7.17 7.14
CA GLN A 60 -6.55 -7.61 8.04
C GLN A 60 -7.87 -7.86 7.30
N SER A 61 -8.47 -9.03 7.46
CA SER A 61 -9.74 -9.47 6.88
C SER A 61 -9.77 -9.59 5.35
N HIS A 62 -8.67 -9.28 4.64
CA HIS A 62 -8.57 -9.37 3.18
C HIS A 62 -7.92 -10.68 2.73
N GLY A 63 -8.25 -11.11 1.52
CA GLY A 63 -7.60 -12.22 0.86
C GLY A 63 -7.50 -13.48 1.72
N ARG A 64 -6.27 -13.94 1.99
CA ARG A 64 -5.97 -15.12 2.83
C ARG A 64 -6.02 -14.84 4.33
N SER A 65 -6.10 -13.56 4.74
CA SER A 65 -6.24 -13.17 6.14
C SER A 65 -7.67 -13.35 6.62
N PRO A 66 -7.95 -14.22 7.60
CA PRO A 66 -9.30 -14.41 8.13
C PRO A 66 -9.88 -13.11 8.70
N ALA A 67 -11.20 -13.03 8.77
CA ALA A 67 -11.85 -11.92 9.44
C ALA A 67 -11.38 -11.77 10.89
N ALA A 68 -10.96 -10.56 11.25
CA ALA A 68 -10.51 -10.25 12.60
C ALA A 68 -11.66 -9.64 13.42
N ASP A 69 -11.76 -10.01 14.70
CA ASP A 69 -12.74 -9.47 15.63
C ASP A 69 -12.19 -8.17 16.28
N ARG A 70 -11.87 -7.20 15.43
CA ARG A 70 -11.47 -5.85 15.87
C ARG A 70 -11.72 -4.84 14.75
N PRO A 71 -11.93 -3.55 15.07
CA PRO A 71 -12.04 -2.51 14.06
C PRO A 71 -10.79 -2.42 13.18
N MET A 72 -10.97 -2.13 11.90
CA MET A 72 -9.86 -1.83 10.99
C MET A 72 -9.39 -0.40 11.25
N ARG A 73 -8.10 -0.22 11.53
CA ARG A 73 -7.44 1.07 11.79
C ARG A 73 -6.06 1.08 11.15
N PHE A 74 -5.67 2.18 10.55
CA PHE A 74 -4.34 2.31 9.94
C PHE A 74 -3.22 2.04 10.94
N GLU A 75 -3.38 2.53 12.18
CA GLU A 75 -2.42 2.39 13.26
C GLU A 75 -2.21 0.92 13.64
N THR A 76 -3.29 0.18 13.85
CA THR A 76 -3.20 -1.23 14.26
C THR A 76 -2.71 -2.11 13.11
N MET A 77 -3.11 -1.84 11.86
CA MET A 77 -2.56 -2.56 10.70
C MET A 77 -1.08 -2.25 10.49
N ALA A 78 -0.64 -1.02 10.75
CA ALA A 78 0.78 -0.64 10.71
C ALA A 78 1.59 -1.41 11.76
N ASP A 79 1.07 -1.54 12.99
CA ASP A 79 1.68 -2.36 14.05
C ASP A 79 1.75 -3.84 13.65
N ASP A 80 0.76 -4.35 12.92
CA ASP A 80 0.75 -5.72 12.42
C ASP A 80 1.85 -5.94 11.38
N ILE A 81 2.05 -5.00 10.45
CA ILE A 81 3.13 -5.07 9.47
C ILE A 81 4.49 -5.05 10.18
N ALA A 82 4.66 -4.17 11.16
CA ALA A 82 5.89 -4.12 11.97
C ALA A 82 6.14 -5.44 12.70
N ALA A 83 5.09 -6.04 13.28
CA ALA A 83 5.18 -7.34 13.97
C ALA A 83 5.47 -8.48 12.98
N LEU A 84 4.92 -8.43 11.77
CA LEU A 84 5.22 -9.40 10.71
C LEU A 84 6.70 -9.32 10.29
N ILE A 85 7.24 -8.13 10.04
CA ILE A 85 8.67 -7.93 9.71
C ILE A 85 9.55 -8.60 10.78
N ARG A 86 9.28 -8.34 12.06
CA ARG A 86 10.02 -8.96 13.18
C ARG A 86 9.85 -10.49 13.24
N SER A 87 8.63 -10.99 13.02
CA SER A 87 8.34 -12.42 13.07
C SER A 87 9.02 -13.23 11.96
N LEU A 88 9.32 -12.57 10.84
CA LEU A 88 10.09 -13.11 9.73
C LEU A 88 11.61 -13.03 9.95
N GLY A 89 12.06 -12.52 11.10
CA GLY A 89 13.48 -12.37 11.44
C GLY A 89 14.18 -11.29 10.62
N LEU A 90 13.44 -10.30 10.09
CA LEU A 90 14.00 -9.21 9.31
C LEU A 90 14.37 -8.05 10.23
N GLU A 91 15.54 -7.45 10.01
CA GLU A 91 15.94 -6.21 10.70
C GLU A 91 15.17 -5.01 10.15
N SER A 92 15.00 -4.96 8.84
CA SER A 92 14.20 -3.96 8.13
C SER A 92 13.72 -4.51 6.79
N ALA A 93 12.83 -3.78 6.12
CA ALA A 93 12.37 -4.09 4.77
C ALA A 93 11.98 -2.81 4.01
N ALA A 94 12.06 -2.85 2.70
CA ALA A 94 11.34 -1.88 1.89
C ALA A 94 9.82 -2.17 1.95
N ILE A 95 9.00 -1.12 1.86
CA ILE A 95 7.55 -1.26 1.73
C ILE A 95 7.10 -0.60 0.43
N MET A 96 6.27 -1.29 -0.35
CA MET A 96 5.47 -0.72 -1.42
C MET A 96 4.00 -0.95 -1.12
N GLY A 97 3.23 0.13 -0.99
CA GLY A 97 1.80 0.06 -0.71
C GLY A 97 0.98 0.83 -1.72
N PHE A 98 -0.16 0.24 -2.12
CA PHE A 98 -1.14 0.86 -3.01
C PHE A 98 -2.40 1.24 -2.23
N SER A 99 -2.87 2.50 -2.38
CA SER A 99 -4.14 2.97 -1.80
C SER A 99 -4.23 2.70 -0.29
N LEU A 100 -5.13 1.83 0.18
CA LEU A 100 -5.19 1.37 1.58
C LEU A 100 -3.84 0.87 2.09
N GLY A 101 -3.18 0.00 1.32
CA GLY A 101 -1.86 -0.53 1.66
C GLY A 101 -0.78 0.56 1.72
N GLY A 102 -0.91 1.60 0.91
CA GLY A 102 -0.04 2.78 0.98
C GLY A 102 -0.25 3.56 2.28
N ALA A 103 -1.50 3.77 2.70
CA ALA A 103 -1.80 4.42 3.98
C ALA A 103 -1.29 3.60 5.18
N VAL A 104 -1.42 2.27 5.13
CA VAL A 104 -0.84 1.36 6.14
C VAL A 104 0.69 1.42 6.14
N GLY A 105 1.33 1.40 4.96
CA GLY A 105 2.78 1.52 4.81
C GLY A 105 3.32 2.86 5.31
N LEU A 106 2.64 3.96 4.99
CA LEU A 106 2.96 5.29 5.51
C LEU A 106 2.84 5.33 7.05
N ARG A 107 1.76 4.78 7.59
CA ARG A 107 1.55 4.74 9.03
C ARG A 107 2.60 3.85 9.72
N ALA A 108 3.00 2.73 9.12
CA ALA A 108 4.10 1.90 9.60
C ALA A 108 5.44 2.66 9.63
N ALA A 109 5.74 3.45 8.59
CA ALA A 109 6.94 4.27 8.54
C ALA A 109 6.94 5.39 9.60
N ILE A 110 5.78 5.93 9.95
CA ILE A 110 5.63 6.91 11.05
C ILE A 110 5.82 6.26 12.42
N GLN A 111 5.21 5.09 12.67
CA GLN A 111 5.22 4.42 13.98
C GLN A 111 6.51 3.62 14.23
N HIS A 112 7.08 3.04 13.18
CA HIS A 112 8.21 2.10 13.24
C HIS A 112 9.31 2.48 12.23
N PRO A 113 9.84 3.72 12.24
CA PRO A 113 10.76 4.22 11.21
C PRO A 113 12.02 3.37 11.04
N ASP A 114 12.49 2.72 12.11
CA ASP A 114 13.72 1.93 12.09
C ASP A 114 13.55 0.55 11.39
N LEU A 115 12.31 0.12 11.13
CA LEU A 115 12.00 -1.11 10.40
C LEU A 115 11.84 -0.90 8.89
N ILE A 116 11.78 0.36 8.43
CA ILE A 116 11.45 0.68 7.04
C ILE A 116 12.69 1.25 6.36
N GLU A 117 13.22 0.51 5.41
CA GLU A 117 14.39 0.91 4.65
C GLU A 117 14.07 1.93 3.56
N ARG A 118 13.03 1.68 2.79
CA ARG A 118 12.49 2.52 1.72
C ARG A 118 10.98 2.40 1.68
N LEU A 119 10.31 3.46 1.27
CA LEU A 119 8.86 3.50 1.20
C LEU A 119 8.38 3.95 -0.18
N VAL A 120 7.61 3.11 -0.86
CA VAL A 120 6.92 3.44 -2.11
C VAL A 120 5.43 3.55 -1.84
N LEU A 121 4.85 4.71 -2.10
CA LEU A 121 3.44 5.03 -1.90
C LEU A 121 2.77 5.23 -3.26
N VAL A 122 1.93 4.28 -3.64
CA VAL A 122 1.21 4.31 -4.92
C VAL A 122 -0.23 4.76 -4.66
N SER A 123 -0.65 5.85 -5.28
CA SER A 123 -2.02 6.38 -5.19
C SER A 123 -2.49 6.51 -3.73
N THR A 124 -1.68 7.21 -2.91
CA THR A 124 -1.88 7.32 -1.45
C THR A 124 -1.92 8.77 -1.01
N VAL A 125 -2.83 9.09 -0.11
CA VAL A 125 -2.93 10.41 0.54
C VAL A 125 -2.38 10.37 1.96
N PHE A 126 -1.81 11.48 2.45
CA PHE A 126 -1.36 11.62 3.83
C PHE A 126 -2.42 12.25 4.77
N LYS A 127 -3.53 12.70 4.21
CA LYS A 127 -4.72 13.21 4.94
C LYS A 127 -5.97 12.85 4.16
N ARG A 128 -7.07 12.55 4.86
CA ARG A 128 -8.31 12.11 4.22
C ARG A 128 -8.85 13.10 3.18
N ASN A 129 -8.70 14.39 3.43
CA ASN A 129 -9.14 15.42 2.48
C ASN A 129 -8.22 15.60 1.26
N GLY A 130 -7.17 14.77 1.12
CA GLY A 130 -6.32 14.68 -0.06
C GLY A 130 -6.99 14.02 -1.27
N TRP A 131 -8.07 13.26 -1.08
CA TRP A 131 -8.89 12.72 -2.16
C TRP A 131 -9.74 13.81 -2.83
N TYR A 132 -10.09 13.64 -4.11
CA TYR A 132 -11.11 14.46 -4.72
C TYR A 132 -12.41 14.42 -3.91
N PRO A 133 -13.20 15.55 -3.87
CA PRO A 133 -14.45 15.61 -3.10
C PRO A 133 -15.45 14.48 -3.46
N GLU A 134 -15.57 14.13 -4.75
CA GLU A 134 -16.44 13.07 -5.23
C GLU A 134 -15.99 11.68 -4.76
N MET A 135 -14.68 11.43 -4.67
CA MET A 135 -14.15 10.17 -4.11
C MET A 135 -14.52 10.05 -2.62
N ARG A 136 -14.35 11.13 -1.85
CA ARG A 136 -14.75 11.16 -0.43
C ARG A 136 -16.25 10.96 -0.27
N ALA A 137 -17.06 11.67 -1.07
CA ALA A 137 -18.50 11.52 -1.06
C ALA A 137 -18.93 10.07 -1.36
N GLY A 138 -18.24 9.41 -2.30
CA GLY A 138 -18.44 7.97 -2.59
C GLY A 138 -18.12 7.10 -1.38
N MET A 139 -16.98 7.32 -0.71
CA MET A 139 -16.62 6.59 0.52
C MET A 139 -17.62 6.83 1.65
N ASP A 140 -18.09 8.08 1.84
CA ASP A 140 -19.06 8.43 2.87
C ASP A 140 -20.44 7.82 2.62
N ALA A 141 -20.81 7.62 1.35
CA ALA A 141 -22.07 7.00 0.95
C ALA A 141 -22.10 5.48 1.13
N MET A 142 -20.93 4.83 1.31
CA MET A 142 -20.89 3.39 1.55
C MET A 142 -21.53 3.05 2.90
N GLY A 143 -22.29 1.95 2.95
CA GLY A 143 -22.98 1.48 4.15
C GLY A 143 -23.03 -0.06 4.23
N PRO A 144 -23.82 -0.61 5.14
CA PRO A 144 -23.96 -2.07 5.30
C PRO A 144 -24.40 -2.80 4.03
N GLU A 145 -25.16 -2.14 3.15
CA GLU A 145 -25.62 -2.67 1.87
C GLU A 145 -24.51 -2.83 0.84
N THR A 146 -23.38 -2.14 1.01
CA THR A 146 -22.23 -2.18 0.10
C THR A 146 -21.72 -3.62 -0.07
N ALA A 147 -21.76 -4.44 0.98
CA ALA A 147 -21.32 -5.84 0.89
C ALA A 147 -22.15 -6.63 -0.13
N GLY A 148 -23.49 -6.48 -0.09
CA GLY A 148 -24.39 -7.14 -1.03
C GLY A 148 -24.23 -6.63 -2.47
N PHE A 149 -24.06 -5.33 -2.64
CA PHE A 149 -23.83 -4.72 -3.95
C PHE A 149 -22.53 -5.23 -4.60
N LEU A 150 -21.43 -5.29 -3.82
CA LEU A 150 -20.14 -5.73 -4.31
C LEU A 150 -20.06 -7.23 -4.60
N MET A 151 -21.03 -8.06 -4.18
CA MET A 151 -21.04 -9.49 -4.51
C MET A 151 -21.17 -9.78 -6.02
N GLN A 152 -21.48 -8.78 -6.83
CA GLN A 152 -21.50 -8.87 -8.30
C GLN A 152 -20.22 -8.28 -8.94
N SER A 153 -19.23 -7.89 -8.14
CA SER A 153 -18.02 -7.25 -8.63
C SER A 153 -16.87 -8.24 -8.82
N PRO A 154 -15.88 -7.91 -9.67
CA PRO A 154 -14.65 -8.68 -9.80
C PRO A 154 -13.88 -8.82 -8.48
N MET A 155 -14.02 -7.87 -7.56
CA MET A 155 -13.37 -7.90 -6.23
C MET A 155 -13.87 -9.06 -5.39
N TYR A 156 -15.19 -9.29 -5.37
CA TYR A 156 -15.78 -10.43 -4.66
C TYR A 156 -15.41 -11.76 -5.32
N GLU A 157 -15.40 -11.81 -6.66
CA GLU A 157 -14.96 -13.02 -7.37
C GLU A 157 -13.50 -13.38 -7.06
N ALA A 158 -12.62 -12.39 -7.00
CA ALA A 158 -11.24 -12.61 -6.58
C ALA A 158 -11.14 -13.07 -5.11
N TYR A 159 -11.88 -12.42 -4.21
CA TYR A 159 -11.94 -12.80 -2.80
C TYR A 159 -12.37 -14.26 -2.61
N LYS A 160 -13.42 -14.69 -3.30
CA LYS A 160 -13.93 -16.08 -3.23
C LYS A 160 -12.89 -17.15 -3.56
N GLN A 161 -11.93 -16.83 -4.42
CA GLN A 161 -10.93 -17.80 -4.87
C GLN A 161 -9.85 -18.08 -3.83
N ILE A 162 -9.60 -17.14 -2.91
CA ILE A 162 -8.44 -17.21 -2.01
C ILE A 162 -8.80 -17.12 -0.53
N ALA A 163 -9.96 -16.57 -0.20
CA ALA A 163 -10.38 -16.38 1.19
C ALA A 163 -10.60 -17.73 1.88
N PRO A 164 -10.09 -17.89 3.13
CA PRO A 164 -10.30 -19.12 3.89
C PRO A 164 -11.77 -19.34 4.26
N ARG A 165 -12.54 -18.28 4.36
CA ARG A 165 -13.97 -18.28 4.67
C ARG A 165 -14.71 -17.21 3.86
N VAL A 166 -15.32 -17.60 2.77
CA VAL A 166 -16.03 -16.69 1.84
C VAL A 166 -17.17 -15.92 2.55
N GLN A 167 -17.82 -16.54 3.55
CA GLN A 167 -18.86 -15.94 4.35
C GLN A 167 -18.40 -14.73 5.18
N ASP A 168 -17.11 -14.50 5.32
CA ASP A 168 -16.55 -13.36 6.05
C ASP A 168 -16.53 -12.06 5.19
N TRP A 169 -16.92 -12.13 3.91
CA TRP A 169 -17.00 -10.95 3.02
C TRP A 169 -17.74 -9.74 3.61
N PRO A 170 -18.94 -9.90 4.25
CA PRO A 170 -19.60 -8.77 4.87
C PRO A 170 -18.81 -8.14 6.03
N VAL A 171 -18.02 -8.93 6.75
CA VAL A 171 -17.15 -8.43 7.82
C VAL A 171 -16.04 -7.57 7.24
N LEU A 172 -15.34 -8.05 6.21
CA LEU A 172 -14.33 -7.26 5.48
C LEU A 172 -14.92 -5.94 5.01
N VAL A 173 -16.04 -5.99 4.26
CA VAL A 173 -16.65 -4.78 3.70
C VAL A 173 -17.05 -3.80 4.79
N GLY A 174 -17.73 -4.27 5.86
CA GLY A 174 -18.14 -3.43 6.97
C GLY A 174 -16.95 -2.76 7.66
N GLN A 175 -15.90 -3.50 7.98
CA GLN A 175 -14.69 -2.96 8.62
C GLN A 175 -13.97 -1.94 7.74
N LEU A 176 -13.85 -2.21 6.44
CA LEU A 176 -13.20 -1.30 5.50
C LEU A 176 -14.01 -0.03 5.29
N VAL A 177 -15.33 -0.13 5.10
CA VAL A 177 -16.21 1.03 4.95
C VAL A 177 -16.10 1.97 6.17
N GLU A 178 -16.09 1.42 7.38
CA GLU A 178 -15.88 2.23 8.58
C GLU A 178 -14.48 2.86 8.63
N ALA A 179 -13.44 2.13 8.22
CA ALA A 179 -12.08 2.65 8.18
C ALA A 179 -11.91 3.81 7.16
N LEU A 180 -12.57 3.73 6.01
CA LEU A 180 -12.53 4.76 4.97
C LEU A 180 -13.21 6.07 5.37
N LYS A 181 -14.09 6.05 6.38
CA LYS A 181 -14.76 7.22 6.92
C LYS A 181 -13.98 7.95 8.02
N ILE A 182 -12.93 7.33 8.55
CA ILE A 182 -12.12 7.93 9.61
C ILE A 182 -11.40 9.14 9.03
N ASP A 183 -11.57 10.28 9.69
CA ASP A 183 -10.80 11.47 9.38
C ASP A 183 -9.39 11.37 9.98
N TYR A 184 -8.39 11.76 9.19
CA TYR A 184 -6.99 11.80 9.61
C TYR A 184 -6.20 12.85 8.84
N ASP A 185 -5.15 13.36 9.47
CA ASP A 185 -4.16 14.26 8.87
C ASP A 185 -2.79 13.99 9.51
N TRP A 186 -1.87 13.45 8.71
CA TRP A 186 -0.51 13.11 9.13
C TRP A 186 0.54 14.13 8.62
N SER A 187 0.10 15.31 8.18
CA SER A 187 0.99 16.34 7.61
C SER A 187 2.14 16.74 8.54
N ALA A 188 1.90 16.73 9.88
CA ALA A 188 2.92 17.05 10.86
C ALA A 188 4.00 15.97 11.05
N GLU A 189 3.72 14.73 10.64
CA GLU A 189 4.63 13.58 10.71
C GLU A 189 5.48 13.41 9.46
N ILE A 190 4.98 13.83 8.29
CA ILE A 190 5.67 13.64 7.01
C ILE A 190 7.10 14.19 6.99
N PRO A 191 7.39 15.42 7.47
CA PRO A 191 8.77 15.94 7.50
C PRO A 191 9.73 15.18 8.41
N LYS A 192 9.23 14.30 9.28
CA LYS A 192 10.01 13.52 10.23
C LYS A 192 10.45 12.16 9.71
N LEU A 193 9.94 11.76 8.55
CA LEU A 193 10.32 10.50 7.90
C LEU A 193 11.80 10.51 7.53
N LYS A 194 12.53 9.48 7.93
CA LYS A 194 13.98 9.40 7.76
C LYS A 194 14.41 8.61 6.53
N MET A 195 13.58 7.63 6.13
CA MET A 195 13.86 6.77 4.99
C MET A 195 13.56 7.48 3.67
N PRO A 196 14.19 7.08 2.57
CA PRO A 196 13.76 7.50 1.23
C PRO A 196 12.30 7.13 0.98
N VAL A 197 11.54 8.08 0.41
CA VAL A 197 10.11 7.90 0.05
C VAL A 197 9.93 8.20 -1.42
N MET A 198 9.23 7.33 -2.14
CA MET A 198 8.79 7.56 -3.50
C MET A 198 7.27 7.65 -3.55
N LEU A 199 6.76 8.72 -4.15
CA LEU A 199 5.35 8.94 -4.42
C LEU A 199 5.08 8.60 -5.89
N VAL A 200 4.05 7.79 -6.16
CA VAL A 200 3.65 7.43 -7.52
C VAL A 200 2.14 7.57 -7.65
N ILE A 201 1.68 8.33 -8.65
CA ILE A 201 0.26 8.42 -9.00
C ILE A 201 0.06 8.36 -10.52
N GLY A 202 -1.16 8.06 -10.96
CA GLY A 202 -1.61 8.33 -12.33
C GLY A 202 -1.97 9.81 -12.50
N ASP A 203 -1.86 10.35 -13.71
CA ASP A 203 -2.32 11.73 -14.00
C ASP A 203 -3.85 11.87 -14.01
N ALA A 204 -4.58 10.74 -14.07
CA ALA A 204 -6.03 10.63 -13.98
C ALA A 204 -6.50 9.86 -12.72
N ASP A 205 -5.73 9.93 -11.62
CA ASP A 205 -6.02 9.26 -10.35
C ASP A 205 -7.22 9.89 -9.61
N GLY A 206 -7.75 9.18 -8.61
CA GLY A 206 -8.71 9.71 -7.63
C GLY A 206 -8.13 10.74 -6.65
N ILE A 207 -6.83 11.01 -6.75
CA ILE A 207 -6.07 11.98 -5.96
C ILE A 207 -5.63 13.11 -6.90
N PRO A 208 -5.92 14.39 -6.59
CA PRO A 208 -5.42 15.51 -7.38
C PRO A 208 -3.88 15.51 -7.37
N PRO A 209 -3.21 15.71 -8.52
CA PRO A 209 -1.75 15.80 -8.59
C PRO A 209 -1.17 16.86 -7.64
N SER A 210 -1.91 17.95 -7.38
CA SER A 210 -1.52 19.01 -6.42
C SER A 210 -1.33 18.47 -5.00
N HIS A 211 -2.14 17.50 -4.56
CA HIS A 211 -1.96 16.86 -3.24
C HIS A 211 -0.67 16.04 -3.17
N THR A 212 -0.33 15.34 -4.25
CA THR A 212 0.92 14.56 -4.30
C THR A 212 2.14 15.48 -4.38
N VAL A 213 2.02 16.65 -5.04
CA VAL A 213 3.07 17.68 -5.02
C VAL A 213 3.22 18.26 -3.61
N GLU A 214 2.11 18.59 -2.91
CA GLU A 214 2.14 19.01 -1.50
C GLU A 214 2.85 17.95 -0.62
N PHE A 215 2.54 16.67 -0.83
CA PHE A 215 3.19 15.59 -0.13
C PHE A 215 4.71 15.57 -0.38
N PHE A 216 5.13 15.68 -1.64
CA PHE A 216 6.55 15.73 -2.02
C PHE A 216 7.27 16.94 -1.41
N GLU A 217 6.60 18.09 -1.34
CA GLU A 217 7.14 19.28 -0.69
C GLU A 217 7.31 19.13 0.83
N LEU A 218 6.37 18.45 1.51
CA LEU A 218 6.49 18.11 2.93
C LEU A 218 7.67 17.19 3.22
N LEU A 219 7.97 16.27 2.29
CA LEU A 219 9.18 15.42 2.34
C LEU A 219 10.48 16.21 2.08
N GLY A 220 10.39 17.49 1.72
CA GLY A 220 11.55 18.31 1.39
C GLY A 220 11.93 18.32 -0.10
N GLY A 221 11.11 17.69 -0.96
CA GLY A 221 11.30 17.70 -2.41
C GLY A 221 10.92 19.02 -3.07
N GLY A 222 11.40 19.27 -4.30
CA GLY A 222 11.00 20.42 -5.11
C GLY A 222 11.37 21.80 -4.55
N LYS A 223 12.29 21.88 -3.59
CA LYS A 223 12.62 23.14 -2.90
C LYS A 223 13.65 24.00 -3.61
N ARG A 224 14.45 23.41 -4.50
CA ARG A 224 15.50 24.10 -5.27
C ARG A 224 15.86 23.32 -6.53
N ASP A 225 16.56 23.98 -7.44
CA ASP A 225 17.20 23.32 -8.57
C ASP A 225 18.23 22.29 -8.11
N ALA A 226 18.26 21.15 -8.80
CA ALA A 226 19.19 20.06 -8.49
C ALA A 226 20.65 20.40 -8.79
N GLY A 227 20.90 21.35 -9.69
CA GLY A 227 22.22 21.63 -10.22
C GLY A 227 22.70 20.58 -11.22
N TRP A 228 23.76 20.91 -11.95
CA TRP A 228 24.35 20.00 -12.96
C TRP A 228 24.93 18.71 -12.35
N ASP A 229 25.35 18.79 -11.11
CA ASP A 229 25.96 17.69 -10.34
C ASP A 229 24.97 16.90 -9.48
N GLY A 230 23.69 17.30 -9.52
CA GLY A 230 22.64 16.67 -8.71
C GLY A 230 22.71 16.98 -7.22
N SER A 231 23.61 17.87 -6.76
CA SER A 231 23.80 18.17 -5.31
C SER A 231 22.57 18.78 -4.63
N GLY A 232 21.62 19.30 -5.41
CA GLY A 232 20.34 19.82 -4.94
C GLY A 232 19.22 18.80 -4.88
N MET A 233 19.44 17.56 -5.32
CA MET A 233 18.42 16.51 -5.28
C MET A 233 18.12 16.07 -3.85
N THR A 234 16.84 15.81 -3.56
CA THR A 234 16.44 15.08 -2.37
C THR A 234 16.61 13.57 -2.61
N HIS A 235 16.66 12.78 -1.55
CA HIS A 235 16.58 11.32 -1.63
C HIS A 235 15.15 10.80 -1.84
N HIS A 236 14.15 11.68 -1.78
CA HIS A 236 12.76 11.33 -2.11
C HIS A 236 12.52 11.45 -3.62
N ARG A 237 11.52 10.74 -4.15
CA ARG A 237 11.17 10.72 -5.57
C ARG A 237 9.68 10.95 -5.77
N LEU A 238 9.33 11.51 -6.92
CA LEU A 238 7.97 11.73 -7.38
C LEU A 238 7.84 11.23 -8.82
N ALA A 239 6.84 10.39 -9.08
CA ALA A 239 6.44 9.97 -10.41
C ALA A 239 4.95 10.22 -10.62
N ILE A 240 4.59 10.86 -11.73
CA ILE A 240 3.23 10.97 -12.23
C ILE A 240 3.19 10.21 -13.55
N LEU A 241 2.48 9.09 -13.58
CA LEU A 241 2.45 8.19 -14.71
C LEU A 241 1.30 8.59 -15.66
N PRO A 242 1.60 8.87 -16.94
CA PRO A 242 0.60 9.37 -17.87
C PRO A 242 -0.43 8.32 -18.26
N GLY A 243 -1.70 8.75 -18.36
CA GLY A 243 -2.82 7.93 -18.83
C GLY A 243 -3.27 6.85 -17.86
N LEU A 244 -2.82 6.87 -16.60
CA LEU A 244 -3.21 5.90 -15.58
C LEU A 244 -4.17 6.51 -14.56
N THR A 245 -5.08 5.67 -14.10
CA THR A 245 -6.10 5.97 -13.11
C THR A 245 -5.80 5.26 -11.78
N HIS A 246 -6.61 5.53 -10.75
CA HIS A 246 -6.56 4.79 -9.48
C HIS A 246 -6.83 3.28 -9.65
N TYR A 247 -7.52 2.89 -10.73
CA TYR A 247 -8.07 1.54 -10.90
C TYR A 247 -7.20 0.62 -11.77
N ASP A 248 -6.16 1.15 -12.42
CA ASP A 248 -5.29 0.40 -13.32
C ASP A 248 -3.79 0.60 -13.09
N ILE A 249 -3.40 1.60 -12.33
CA ILE A 249 -1.99 1.88 -12.02
C ILE A 249 -1.28 0.69 -11.36
N ASN A 250 -1.98 -0.04 -10.49
CA ASN A 250 -1.44 -1.19 -9.76
C ASN A 250 -1.06 -2.38 -10.67
N VAL A 251 -1.70 -2.51 -11.84
CA VAL A 251 -1.38 -3.57 -12.82
C VAL A 251 -0.53 -3.08 -13.98
N ALA A 252 -0.34 -1.77 -14.14
CA ALA A 252 0.43 -1.20 -15.23
C ALA A 252 1.93 -1.52 -15.09
N PRO A 253 2.61 -2.08 -16.11
CA PRO A 253 4.06 -2.33 -16.06
C PRO A 253 4.90 -1.06 -15.87
N ALA A 254 4.35 0.11 -16.24
CA ALA A 254 4.97 1.42 -16.01
C ALA A 254 5.23 1.67 -14.51
N LEU A 255 4.41 1.09 -13.61
CA LEU A 255 4.61 1.18 -12.18
C LEU A 255 5.94 0.53 -11.76
N SER A 256 6.16 -0.75 -12.11
CA SER A 256 7.41 -1.44 -11.81
C SER A 256 8.61 -0.75 -12.47
N ALA A 257 8.48 -0.30 -13.72
CA ALA A 257 9.55 0.43 -14.40
C ALA A 257 9.95 1.73 -13.66
N ALA A 258 9.00 2.42 -13.04
CA ALA A 258 9.27 3.63 -12.26
C ALA A 258 9.88 3.32 -10.88
N VAL A 259 9.41 2.26 -10.19
CA VAL A 259 9.78 2.03 -8.79
C VAL A 259 11.05 1.19 -8.61
N ILE A 260 11.36 0.27 -9.54
CA ILE A 260 12.53 -0.62 -9.42
C ILE A 260 13.84 0.18 -9.24
N PRO A 261 14.17 1.21 -10.06
CA PRO A 261 15.40 1.97 -9.84
C PRO A 261 15.48 2.62 -8.45
N PHE A 262 14.37 3.13 -7.94
CA PHE A 262 14.32 3.69 -6.59
C PHE A 262 14.55 2.62 -5.51
N LEU A 263 13.98 1.45 -5.67
CA LEU A 263 14.19 0.32 -4.75
C LEU A 263 15.64 -0.19 -4.80
N ASP A 264 16.33 -0.05 -5.94
CA ASP A 264 17.76 -0.38 -6.11
C ASP A 264 18.72 0.67 -5.54
N GLY A 265 18.20 1.81 -5.10
CA GLY A 265 19.01 2.87 -4.50
C GLY A 265 19.49 3.95 -5.47
N ALA A 266 18.91 4.00 -6.68
CA ALA A 266 19.21 5.02 -7.69
C ALA A 266 18.48 6.36 -7.44
#